data_d282588efeb1869502c9761f9f6dd765
#
_entry.id   d282588efeb1869502c9761f9f6dd765
#
_cell.length_a   1.000
_cell.length_b   1.000
_cell.length_c   1.000
_cell.angle_alpha   90.00
_cell.angle_beta   90.00
_cell.angle_gamma   90.00
#
_symmetry.space_group_name_H-M   'P 1'
#
loop_
_entity.id
_entity.type
_entity.pdbx_description
1 polymer ?
#
loop_
_entity_poly.entity_id
_entity_poly.type
_entity_poly.pdbx_seq_one_letter_code
_entity_poly.pdbx_strand_id
1 'polypeptide(L)'
;CMALLVNKTNVDLLTKTNLSHYQMLNQVEAIFKKWSPAIFMGWSNIGFDDEMIRKEFFKGIRYPYITNASPNKRHDGLNIARGAFAIDNKILNTEINEKGNAVMKLESLARMNGFESGGAHSAIFDAELTLKVLGLIKKKQPETWNDFLKTANKLDTETIIKKEKIITLNEYFYGKSRLYLCAPLHPKFCTHPIYQWGQAVDLRVDVEPLLKMSINDLKAEMKKSPKFLRTI
;
A
#
# COMPACT_ATOMS: atom_id res chain seq x y z
N CYS A 1 14.83 -25.75 -3.24
CA CYS A 1 13.77 -24.76 -3.00
C CYS A 1 13.70 -23.79 -4.19
N MET A 2 12.52 -23.62 -4.80
CA MET A 2 12.33 -22.76 -5.99
C MET A 2 12.78 -21.31 -5.75
N ALA A 3 12.57 -20.75 -4.54
CA ALA A 3 13.01 -19.39 -4.22
C ALA A 3 14.52 -19.19 -4.38
N LEU A 4 15.34 -20.16 -4.02
CA LEU A 4 16.79 -20.10 -4.18
C LEU A 4 17.21 -20.06 -5.65
N LEU A 5 16.50 -20.82 -6.51
CA LEU A 5 16.73 -20.83 -7.95
C LEU A 5 16.33 -19.48 -8.59
N VAL A 6 15.19 -18.94 -8.23
CA VAL A 6 14.71 -17.65 -8.74
C VAL A 6 15.66 -16.52 -8.33
N ASN A 7 16.07 -16.49 -7.07
CA ASN A 7 16.96 -15.45 -6.53
C ASN A 7 18.44 -15.74 -6.82
N LYS A 8 18.76 -16.84 -7.53
CA LYS A 8 20.16 -17.27 -7.82
C LYS A 8 21.02 -17.32 -6.56
N THR A 9 20.41 -17.65 -5.41
CA THR A 9 21.12 -17.70 -4.12
C THR A 9 21.83 -19.02 -3.98
N ASN A 10 23.15 -18.97 -3.70
CA ASN A 10 23.92 -20.15 -3.43
C ASN A 10 23.60 -20.69 -2.03
N VAL A 11 23.25 -21.99 -1.95
CA VAL A 11 22.97 -22.68 -0.68
C VAL A 11 24.16 -22.60 0.29
N ASP A 12 25.39 -22.67 -0.22
CA ASP A 12 26.61 -22.57 0.59
C ASP A 12 26.73 -21.22 1.33
N LEU A 13 26.19 -20.14 0.77
CA LEU A 13 26.14 -18.85 1.46
C LEU A 13 25.21 -18.89 2.66
N LEU A 14 24.09 -19.60 2.57
CA LEU A 14 23.14 -19.74 3.67
C LEU A 14 23.69 -20.65 4.78
N THR A 15 24.42 -21.71 4.41
CA THR A 15 25.00 -22.66 5.38
C THR A 15 26.25 -22.12 6.07
N LYS A 16 26.94 -21.14 5.45
CA LYS A 16 28.14 -20.51 6.06
C LYS A 16 27.80 -19.45 7.10
N THR A 17 26.55 -19.03 7.21
CA THR A 17 26.16 -18.08 8.24
C THR A 17 26.17 -18.76 9.61
N ASN A 18 26.87 -18.16 10.56
CA ASN A 18 26.86 -18.59 11.96
C ASN A 18 25.70 -17.97 12.77
N LEU A 19 24.82 -17.24 12.09
CA LEU A 19 23.70 -16.53 12.73
C LEU A 19 22.48 -17.46 12.78
N SER A 20 22.05 -17.83 13.98
CA SER A 20 20.79 -18.56 14.14
C SER A 20 19.59 -17.65 13.79
N HIS A 21 18.47 -18.26 13.43
CA HIS A 21 17.22 -17.53 13.19
C HIS A 21 16.84 -16.64 14.37
N TYR A 22 17.00 -17.12 15.60
CA TYR A 22 16.73 -16.35 16.81
C TYR A 22 17.63 -15.12 16.94
N GLN A 23 18.93 -15.27 16.68
CA GLN A 23 19.89 -14.17 16.72
C GLN A 23 19.60 -13.14 15.61
N MET A 24 19.23 -13.59 14.42
CA MET A 24 18.79 -12.70 13.34
C MET A 24 17.57 -11.90 13.76
N LEU A 25 16.55 -12.51 14.34
CA LEU A 25 15.37 -11.80 14.82
C LEU A 25 15.71 -10.78 15.93
N ASN A 26 16.66 -11.06 16.82
CA ASN A 26 17.14 -10.10 17.80
C ASN A 26 17.75 -8.87 17.15
N GLN A 27 18.57 -9.06 16.10
CA GLN A 27 19.20 -7.95 15.39
C GLN A 27 18.15 -7.11 14.64
N VAL A 28 17.22 -7.76 13.94
CA VAL A 28 16.12 -7.07 13.23
C VAL A 28 15.27 -6.27 14.20
N GLU A 29 14.90 -6.85 15.34
CA GLU A 29 14.13 -6.15 16.37
C GLU A 29 14.87 -4.93 16.92
N ALA A 30 16.17 -5.07 17.21
CA ALA A 30 17.01 -3.98 17.69
C ALA A 30 17.11 -2.83 16.68
N ILE A 31 17.23 -3.14 15.39
CA ILE A 31 17.24 -2.16 14.31
C ILE A 31 15.89 -1.43 14.23
N PHE A 32 14.76 -2.16 14.26
CA PHE A 32 13.44 -1.54 14.20
C PHE A 32 13.16 -0.64 15.41
N LYS A 33 13.57 -1.06 16.60
CA LYS A 33 13.49 -0.23 17.81
C LYS A 33 14.35 1.04 17.71
N LYS A 34 15.55 0.92 17.14
CA LYS A 34 16.44 2.07 16.92
C LYS A 34 15.85 3.08 15.93
N TRP A 35 15.14 2.62 14.92
CA TRP A 35 14.51 3.50 13.93
C TRP A 35 13.19 4.12 14.39
N SER A 36 12.57 3.56 15.44
CA SER A 36 11.30 4.06 15.99
C SER A 36 11.47 5.46 16.62
N PRO A 37 10.53 6.42 16.37
CA PRO A 37 9.35 6.32 15.52
C PRO A 37 9.67 6.44 14.02
N ALA A 38 9.12 5.53 13.21
CA ALA A 38 9.39 5.47 11.77
C ALA A 38 8.14 5.10 10.96
N ILE A 39 8.18 5.42 9.67
CA ILE A 39 7.27 4.86 8.68
C ILE A 39 8.01 3.75 7.94
N PHE A 40 7.66 2.50 8.22
CA PHE A 40 8.22 1.35 7.53
C PHE A 40 7.58 1.22 6.15
N MET A 41 8.41 1.09 5.11
CA MET A 41 7.95 1.11 3.74
C MET A 41 8.82 0.21 2.87
N GLY A 42 8.20 -0.49 1.94
CA GLY A 42 8.84 -1.30 0.92
C GLY A 42 8.00 -1.29 -0.36
N TRP A 43 8.35 -2.14 -1.32
CA TRP A 43 7.58 -2.30 -2.56
C TRP A 43 6.68 -3.52 -2.45
N SER A 44 5.37 -3.31 -2.38
CA SER A 44 4.37 -4.39 -2.11
C SER A 44 4.57 -5.08 -0.76
N ASN A 45 5.13 -4.37 0.21
CA ASN A 45 5.55 -4.93 1.50
C ASN A 45 4.38 -5.34 2.40
N ILE A 46 3.23 -4.66 2.34
CA ILE A 46 2.09 -4.93 3.22
C ILE A 46 1.57 -6.36 3.02
N GLY A 47 1.56 -6.85 1.78
CA GLY A 47 1.07 -8.20 1.47
C GLY A 47 2.13 -9.30 1.58
N PHE A 48 3.40 -8.97 1.74
CA PHE A 48 4.49 -9.95 1.74
C PHE A 48 5.47 -9.75 2.89
N ASP A 49 6.32 -8.72 2.85
CA ASP A 49 7.42 -8.53 3.82
C ASP A 49 6.89 -8.34 5.25
N ASP A 50 5.87 -7.50 5.43
CA ASP A 50 5.24 -7.26 6.72
C ASP A 50 4.61 -8.54 7.30
N GLU A 51 3.97 -9.35 6.45
CA GLU A 51 3.40 -10.62 6.85
C GLU A 51 4.47 -11.63 7.27
N MET A 52 5.60 -11.67 6.55
CA MET A 52 6.73 -12.52 6.91
C MET A 52 7.32 -12.08 8.24
N ILE A 53 7.62 -10.80 8.42
CA ILE A 53 8.15 -10.24 9.67
C ILE A 53 7.20 -10.56 10.83
N ARG A 54 5.90 -10.31 10.64
CA ARG A 54 4.88 -10.57 11.66
C ARG A 54 4.85 -12.02 12.09
N LYS A 55 4.87 -12.96 11.14
CA LYS A 55 4.86 -14.41 11.42
C LYS A 55 6.13 -14.86 12.13
N GLU A 56 7.28 -14.40 11.67
CA GLU A 56 8.57 -14.80 12.26
C GLU A 56 8.76 -14.20 13.65
N PHE A 57 8.31 -12.96 13.89
CA PHE A 57 8.31 -12.36 15.21
C PHE A 57 7.36 -13.09 16.16
N PHE A 58 6.16 -13.45 15.70
CA PHE A 58 5.23 -14.24 16.49
C PHE A 58 5.84 -15.61 16.89
N LYS A 59 6.44 -16.35 15.95
CA LYS A 59 7.13 -17.60 16.23
C LYS A 59 8.30 -17.44 17.21
N GLY A 60 9.02 -16.31 17.10
CA GLY A 60 10.12 -15.96 17.99
C GLY A 60 9.69 -15.39 19.34
N ILE A 61 8.39 -15.40 19.67
CA ILE A 61 7.81 -14.84 20.91
C ILE A 61 8.19 -13.34 21.05
N ARG A 62 8.10 -12.60 19.94
CA ARG A 62 8.31 -11.14 19.87
C ARG A 62 7.03 -10.44 19.49
N TYR A 63 6.99 -9.14 19.72
CA TYR A 63 5.85 -8.32 19.35
C TYR A 63 5.69 -8.26 17.81
N PRO A 64 4.64 -8.87 17.24
CA PRO A 64 4.53 -9.07 15.78
C PRO A 64 4.15 -7.81 15.00
N TYR A 65 3.73 -6.74 15.67
CA TYR A 65 3.24 -5.51 15.04
C TYR A 65 4.22 -4.34 15.17
N ILE A 66 5.51 -4.62 15.37
CA ILE A 66 6.54 -3.60 15.60
C ILE A 66 6.63 -2.57 14.45
N THR A 67 6.31 -2.94 13.21
CA THR A 67 6.38 -2.06 12.05
C THR A 67 5.17 -1.12 11.93
N ASN A 68 4.03 -1.43 12.58
CA ASN A 68 2.79 -0.68 12.39
C ASN A 68 2.03 -0.30 13.66
N ALA A 69 2.51 -0.74 14.84
CA ALA A 69 1.97 -0.26 16.10
C ALA A 69 2.60 1.08 16.50
N SER A 70 1.79 1.94 17.11
CA SER A 70 2.29 3.24 17.61
C SER A 70 3.55 3.08 18.47
N PRO A 71 4.57 3.93 18.28
CA PRO A 71 4.59 5.16 17.46
C PRO A 71 4.94 4.91 15.98
N ASN A 72 5.16 3.67 15.57
CA ASN A 72 5.50 3.33 14.20
C ASN A 72 4.27 3.33 13.28
N LYS A 73 4.54 3.53 12.00
CA LYS A 73 3.56 3.53 10.92
C LYS A 73 4.11 2.71 9.77
N ARG A 74 3.24 2.27 8.86
CA ARG A 74 3.67 1.58 7.64
C ARG A 74 2.95 2.12 6.42
N HIS A 75 3.60 2.04 5.28
CA HIS A 75 3.00 2.33 3.99
C HIS A 75 3.53 1.38 2.92
N ASP A 76 2.87 1.32 1.77
CA ASP A 76 3.29 0.51 0.63
C ASP A 76 3.73 1.40 -0.52
N GLY A 77 5.01 1.29 -0.91
CA GLY A 77 5.58 2.09 -1.98
C GLY A 77 4.93 1.85 -3.34
N LEU A 78 4.49 0.62 -3.62
CA LEU A 78 3.74 0.31 -4.84
C LEU A 78 2.39 1.02 -4.86
N ASN A 79 1.68 1.09 -3.73
CA ASN A 79 0.40 1.80 -3.65
C ASN A 79 0.58 3.31 -3.80
N ILE A 80 1.66 3.88 -3.24
CA ILE A 80 2.03 5.28 -3.48
C ILE A 80 2.31 5.52 -4.97
N ALA A 81 3.11 4.68 -5.61
CA ALA A 81 3.44 4.81 -7.03
C ALA A 81 2.18 4.72 -7.92
N ARG A 82 1.29 3.78 -7.63
CA ARG A 82 0.00 3.64 -8.32
C ARG A 82 -0.90 4.86 -8.16
N GLY A 83 -0.99 5.39 -6.95
CA GLY A 83 -1.80 6.58 -6.67
C GLY A 83 -1.22 7.82 -7.31
N ALA A 84 0.08 8.06 -7.18
CA ALA A 84 0.77 9.19 -7.79
C ALA A 84 0.64 9.17 -9.32
N PHE A 85 0.82 8.00 -9.96
CA PHE A 85 0.63 7.82 -11.39
C PHE A 85 -0.84 8.03 -11.83
N ALA A 86 -1.80 7.65 -11.01
CA ALA A 86 -3.21 7.85 -11.31
C ALA A 86 -3.60 9.34 -11.23
N ILE A 87 -2.94 10.14 -10.36
CA ILE A 87 -3.12 11.59 -10.26
C ILE A 87 -2.46 12.30 -11.45
N ASP A 88 -1.23 11.90 -11.77
CA ASP A 88 -0.47 12.42 -12.91
C ASP A 88 0.35 11.31 -13.57
N ASN A 89 -0.08 10.88 -14.74
CA ASN A 89 0.56 9.79 -15.48
C ASN A 89 1.95 10.15 -16.04
N LYS A 90 2.36 11.42 -15.96
CA LYS A 90 3.69 11.88 -16.37
C LYS A 90 4.73 11.81 -15.23
N ILE A 91 4.30 11.49 -14.01
CA ILE A 91 5.21 11.46 -12.86
C ILE A 91 6.28 10.38 -12.99
N LEU A 92 5.90 9.22 -13.55
CA LEU A 92 6.75 8.07 -13.78
C LEU A 92 6.68 7.62 -15.24
N ASN A 93 7.82 7.37 -15.86
CA ASN A 93 7.85 6.64 -17.11
C ASN A 93 7.57 5.16 -16.84
N THR A 94 6.64 4.56 -17.57
CA THR A 94 6.24 3.16 -17.41
C THR A 94 6.17 2.45 -18.75
N GLU A 95 6.42 1.16 -18.76
CA GLU A 95 6.05 0.31 -19.86
C GLU A 95 4.54 0.12 -19.88
N ILE A 96 3.99 -0.07 -21.07
CA ILE A 96 2.58 -0.41 -21.26
C ILE A 96 2.50 -1.86 -21.71
N ASN A 97 1.73 -2.66 -21.01
CA ASN A 97 1.53 -4.06 -21.35
C ASN A 97 0.54 -4.22 -22.53
N GLU A 98 0.41 -5.43 -23.05
CA GLU A 98 -0.49 -5.76 -24.18
C GLU A 98 -1.96 -5.37 -23.94
N LYS A 99 -2.39 -5.26 -22.67
CA LYS A 99 -3.74 -4.83 -22.28
C LYS A 99 -3.87 -3.31 -22.14
N GLY A 100 -2.84 -2.54 -22.52
CA GLY A 100 -2.83 -1.08 -22.39
C GLY A 100 -2.71 -0.58 -20.94
N ASN A 101 -2.21 -1.39 -20.01
CA ASN A 101 -2.02 -1.00 -18.62
C ASN A 101 -0.57 -0.66 -18.32
N ALA A 102 -0.33 0.34 -17.48
CA ALA A 102 0.98 0.69 -16.98
C ALA A 102 1.57 -0.45 -16.12
N VAL A 103 2.82 -0.80 -16.38
CA VAL A 103 3.55 -1.83 -15.65
C VAL A 103 4.19 -1.22 -14.41
N MET A 104 3.71 -1.62 -13.23
CA MET A 104 4.17 -1.11 -11.93
C MET A 104 5.14 -2.08 -11.22
N LYS A 105 5.90 -2.87 -11.99
CA LYS A 105 7.00 -3.68 -11.44
C LYS A 105 8.18 -2.76 -11.13
N LEU A 106 8.79 -2.93 -9.95
CA LEU A 106 9.88 -2.07 -9.47
C LEU A 106 11.04 -1.97 -10.47
N GLU A 107 11.51 -3.10 -10.97
CA GLU A 107 12.60 -3.19 -11.94
C GLU A 107 12.28 -2.44 -13.25
N SER A 108 11.06 -2.63 -13.79
CA SER A 108 10.60 -1.94 -14.99
C SER A 108 10.54 -0.43 -14.78
N LEU A 109 9.93 0.01 -13.66
CA LEU A 109 9.86 1.43 -13.31
C LEU A 109 11.24 2.05 -13.11
N ALA A 110 12.14 1.36 -12.42
CA ALA A 110 13.50 1.82 -12.20
C ALA A 110 14.21 2.04 -13.54
N ARG A 111 14.20 1.05 -14.43
CA ARG A 111 14.81 1.12 -15.77
C ARG A 111 14.22 2.27 -16.60
N MET A 112 12.89 2.39 -16.65
CA MET A 112 12.21 3.42 -17.44
C MET A 112 12.47 4.84 -16.93
N ASN A 113 12.90 4.99 -15.67
CA ASN A 113 13.23 6.29 -15.07
C ASN A 113 14.73 6.52 -14.90
N GLY A 114 15.58 5.75 -15.60
CA GLY A 114 17.03 5.97 -15.68
C GLY A 114 17.81 5.44 -14.48
N PHE A 115 17.24 4.52 -13.70
CA PHE A 115 17.95 3.83 -12.63
C PHE A 115 18.47 2.48 -13.12
N GLU A 116 19.72 2.16 -12.80
CA GLU A 116 20.30 0.86 -13.16
C GLU A 116 19.53 -0.29 -12.48
N SER A 117 19.28 -1.36 -13.24
CA SER A 117 18.55 -2.54 -12.80
C SER A 117 19.37 -3.83 -12.77
N GLY A 118 20.71 -3.71 -12.82
CA GLY A 118 21.64 -4.84 -13.01
C GLY A 118 21.79 -5.81 -11.83
N GLY A 119 21.23 -5.54 -10.67
CA GLY A 119 21.30 -6.38 -9.46
C GLY A 119 19.96 -6.95 -9.00
N ALA A 120 18.99 -7.04 -9.92
CA ALA A 120 17.64 -7.49 -9.61
C ALA A 120 17.61 -8.81 -8.82
N HIS A 121 16.70 -8.87 -7.84
CA HIS A 121 16.49 -9.98 -6.88
C HIS A 121 17.45 -10.05 -5.69
N SER A 122 18.29 -9.02 -5.48
CA SER A 122 18.93 -8.81 -4.18
C SER A 122 18.04 -7.90 -3.34
N ALA A 123 17.71 -8.30 -2.11
CA ALA A 123 16.85 -7.51 -1.22
C ALA A 123 17.38 -6.08 -0.98
N ILE A 124 18.70 -5.92 -0.89
CA ILE A 124 19.34 -4.60 -0.74
C ILE A 124 19.12 -3.75 -1.99
N PHE A 125 19.33 -4.34 -3.16
CA PHE A 125 19.17 -3.64 -4.43
C PHE A 125 17.72 -3.22 -4.67
N ASP A 126 16.76 -4.10 -4.37
CA ASP A 126 15.32 -3.79 -4.48
C ASP A 126 14.91 -2.67 -3.49
N ALA A 127 15.49 -2.65 -2.28
CA ALA A 127 15.30 -1.56 -1.34
C ALA A 127 15.86 -0.22 -1.87
N GLU A 128 17.06 -0.23 -2.47
CA GLU A 128 17.66 0.95 -3.10
C GLU A 128 16.85 1.46 -4.29
N LEU A 129 16.36 0.56 -5.17
CA LEU A 129 15.48 0.92 -6.27
C LEU A 129 14.15 1.52 -5.75
N THR A 130 13.59 0.94 -4.69
CA THR A 130 12.40 1.47 -4.04
C THR A 130 12.63 2.91 -3.57
N LEU A 131 13.74 3.19 -2.89
CA LEU A 131 14.12 4.54 -2.46
C LEU A 131 14.27 5.52 -3.62
N LYS A 132 14.90 5.09 -4.72
CA LYS A 132 15.09 5.92 -5.93
C LYS A 132 13.75 6.27 -6.59
N VAL A 133 12.87 5.29 -6.79
CA VAL A 133 11.54 5.50 -7.40
C VAL A 133 10.66 6.38 -6.52
N LEU A 134 10.60 6.10 -5.23
CA LEU A 134 9.82 6.90 -4.28
C LEU A 134 10.40 8.31 -4.10
N GLY A 135 11.73 8.43 -4.11
CA GLY A 135 12.43 9.73 -4.10
C GLY A 135 12.09 10.58 -5.32
N LEU A 136 11.92 9.97 -6.49
CA LEU A 136 11.48 10.67 -7.70
C LEU A 136 10.05 11.19 -7.56
N ILE A 137 9.12 10.38 -7.02
CA ILE A 137 7.74 10.80 -6.73
C ILE A 137 7.74 11.98 -5.75
N LYS A 138 8.45 11.85 -4.63
CA LYS A 138 8.58 12.92 -3.63
C LYS A 138 9.11 14.22 -4.23
N LYS A 139 10.11 14.13 -5.13
CA LYS A 139 10.70 15.30 -5.79
C LYS A 139 9.74 15.98 -6.76
N LYS A 140 9.00 15.20 -7.55
CA LYS A 140 8.10 15.73 -8.59
C LYS A 140 6.76 16.18 -8.04
N GLN A 141 6.24 15.51 -7.01
CA GLN A 141 4.94 15.79 -6.39
C GLN A 141 5.02 15.76 -4.86
N PRO A 142 5.68 16.73 -4.23
CA PRO A 142 5.89 16.75 -2.79
C PRO A 142 4.58 16.83 -1.98
N GLU A 143 3.56 17.51 -2.47
CA GLU A 143 2.25 17.61 -1.80
C GLU A 143 1.54 16.26 -1.81
N THR A 144 1.42 15.62 -2.97
CA THR A 144 0.85 14.28 -3.11
C THR A 144 1.59 13.25 -2.25
N TRP A 145 2.94 13.32 -2.22
CA TRP A 145 3.74 12.49 -1.34
C TRP A 145 3.37 12.67 0.13
N ASN A 146 3.25 13.91 0.60
CA ASN A 146 2.89 14.21 1.97
C ASN A 146 1.47 13.76 2.31
N ASP A 147 0.53 13.82 1.36
CA ASP A 147 -0.83 13.33 1.57
C ASP A 147 -0.87 11.81 1.72
N PHE A 148 -0.09 11.06 0.95
CA PHE A 148 0.05 9.61 1.16
C PHE A 148 0.61 9.30 2.55
N LEU A 149 1.62 10.03 3.01
CA LEU A 149 2.20 9.78 4.34
C LEU A 149 1.22 10.02 5.50
N LYS A 150 0.23 10.89 5.32
CA LYS A 150 -0.85 11.08 6.30
C LYS A 150 -1.74 9.84 6.49
N THR A 151 -1.75 8.93 5.53
CA THR A 151 -2.54 7.69 5.58
C THR A 151 -1.73 6.45 5.97
N ALA A 152 -0.55 6.64 6.57
CA ALA A 152 0.36 5.56 6.92
C ALA A 152 -0.08 4.72 8.15
N ASN A 153 -1.18 5.06 8.79
CA ASN A 153 -1.83 4.23 9.81
C ASN A 153 -3.34 4.43 9.82
N LYS A 154 -4.04 3.49 10.46
CA LYS A 154 -5.50 3.47 10.52
C LYS A 154 -6.09 4.70 11.24
N LEU A 155 -5.53 5.11 12.38
CA LEU A 155 -6.07 6.21 13.18
C LEU A 155 -5.99 7.56 12.46
N ASP A 156 -4.86 7.83 11.80
CA ASP A 156 -4.69 9.05 11.00
C ASP A 156 -5.65 9.05 9.82
N THR A 157 -5.80 7.91 9.13
CA THR A 157 -6.75 7.73 8.03
C THR A 157 -8.19 7.96 8.49
N GLU A 158 -8.61 7.35 9.61
CA GLU A 158 -9.94 7.57 10.19
C GLU A 158 -10.17 9.04 10.57
N THR A 159 -9.15 9.72 11.05
CA THR A 159 -9.24 11.16 11.39
C THR A 159 -9.48 11.99 10.15
N ILE A 160 -8.78 11.71 9.05
CA ILE A 160 -8.98 12.38 7.76
C ILE A 160 -10.41 12.12 7.27
N ILE A 161 -10.84 10.86 7.24
CA ILE A 161 -12.18 10.46 6.78
C ILE A 161 -13.30 11.17 7.58
N LYS A 162 -13.10 11.35 8.89
CA LYS A 162 -14.08 12.04 9.75
C LYS A 162 -14.10 13.55 9.55
N LYS A 163 -12.96 14.14 9.19
CA LYS A 163 -12.78 15.58 9.06
C LYS A 163 -13.14 16.10 7.67
N GLU A 164 -12.72 15.37 6.64
CA GLU A 164 -12.85 15.83 5.26
C GLU A 164 -14.23 15.46 4.70
N LYS A 165 -14.86 16.42 4.03
CA LYS A 165 -16.15 16.21 3.36
C LYS A 165 -16.01 15.43 2.04
N ILE A 166 -14.86 15.60 1.40
CA ILE A 166 -14.54 14.99 0.11
C ILE A 166 -13.12 14.44 0.20
N ILE A 167 -12.93 13.21 -0.22
CA ILE A 167 -11.64 12.53 -0.32
C ILE A 167 -11.43 11.96 -1.71
N THR A 168 -10.18 11.80 -2.09
CA THR A 168 -9.80 11.02 -3.27
C THR A 168 -9.39 9.62 -2.83
N LEU A 169 -10.05 8.61 -3.36
CA LEU A 169 -9.73 7.19 -3.13
C LEU A 169 -9.05 6.63 -4.37
N ASN A 170 -7.89 5.98 -4.19
CA ASN A 170 -7.23 5.23 -5.26
C ASN A 170 -7.43 3.74 -5.05
N GLU A 171 -8.07 3.09 -6.00
CA GLU A 171 -8.22 1.63 -6.04
C GLU A 171 -7.44 1.04 -7.22
N TYR A 172 -6.82 -0.12 -7.00
CA TYR A 172 -6.14 -0.87 -8.05
C TYR A 172 -6.82 -2.21 -8.28
N PHE A 173 -7.46 -2.35 -9.43
CA PHE A 173 -8.06 -3.62 -9.84
C PHE A 173 -8.07 -3.76 -11.37
N TYR A 174 -8.07 -5.00 -11.83
CA TYR A 174 -7.96 -5.34 -13.26
C TYR A 174 -6.76 -4.67 -13.95
N GLY A 175 -5.63 -4.56 -13.24
CA GLY A 175 -4.39 -4.01 -13.78
C GLY A 175 -4.35 -2.48 -13.92
N LYS A 176 -5.32 -1.75 -13.40
CA LYS A 176 -5.40 -0.27 -13.50
C LYS A 176 -5.64 0.37 -12.14
N SER A 177 -4.94 1.48 -11.90
CA SER A 177 -5.31 2.42 -10.84
C SER A 177 -6.51 3.26 -11.28
N ARG A 178 -7.43 3.47 -10.35
CA ARG A 178 -8.62 4.29 -10.55
C ARG A 178 -8.80 5.25 -9.41
N LEU A 179 -8.97 6.53 -9.74
CA LEU A 179 -9.28 7.56 -8.76
C LEU A 179 -10.80 7.74 -8.68
N TYR A 180 -11.27 7.82 -7.45
CA TYR A 180 -12.65 8.09 -7.12
C TYR A 180 -12.71 9.35 -6.26
N LEU A 181 -13.56 10.28 -6.62
CA LEU A 181 -13.89 11.42 -5.78
C LEU A 181 -15.07 10.99 -4.91
N CYS A 182 -14.86 10.93 -3.60
CA CYS A 182 -15.81 10.31 -2.68
C CYS A 182 -16.19 11.25 -1.54
N ALA A 183 -17.46 11.18 -1.12
CA ALA A 183 -17.91 11.75 0.14
C ALA A 183 -18.00 10.63 1.19
N PRO A 184 -17.19 10.67 2.27
CA PRO A 184 -17.26 9.69 3.34
C PRO A 184 -18.63 9.72 4.02
N LEU A 185 -19.16 8.54 4.30
CA LEU A 185 -20.38 8.39 5.07
C LEU A 185 -20.05 8.32 6.56
N HIS A 186 -20.98 8.79 7.39
CA HIS A 186 -20.78 8.77 8.85
C HIS A 186 -20.58 7.33 9.34
N PRO A 187 -19.50 7.01 10.08
CA PRO A 187 -19.13 5.63 10.45
C PRO A 187 -20.25 4.87 11.18
N LYS A 188 -21.05 5.57 11.98
CA LYS A 188 -22.15 4.98 12.72
C LYS A 188 -23.19 4.28 11.84
N PHE A 189 -23.35 4.73 10.60
CA PHE A 189 -24.41 4.24 9.71
C PHE A 189 -23.92 3.40 8.53
N CYS A 190 -22.63 3.44 8.26
CA CYS A 190 -22.08 2.93 7.00
C CYS A 190 -20.79 2.10 7.18
N THR A 191 -20.62 1.46 8.31
CA THR A 191 -19.53 0.51 8.51
C THR A 191 -19.93 -0.87 7.98
N HIS A 192 -19.00 -1.55 7.30
CA HIS A 192 -19.21 -2.92 6.88
C HIS A 192 -19.43 -3.81 8.12
N PRO A 193 -20.51 -4.61 8.18
CA PRO A 193 -20.94 -5.27 9.42
C PRO A 193 -19.91 -6.25 10.00
N ILE A 194 -19.07 -6.87 9.14
CA ILE A 194 -18.06 -7.85 9.57
C ILE A 194 -16.70 -7.18 9.82
N TYR A 195 -16.26 -6.35 8.88
CA TYR A 195 -14.88 -5.79 8.89
C TYR A 195 -14.83 -4.37 9.46
N GLN A 196 -15.94 -3.74 9.69
CA GLN A 196 -16.07 -2.36 10.18
C GLN A 196 -15.29 -1.36 9.30
N TRP A 197 -15.22 -1.62 7.99
CA TRP A 197 -14.65 -0.69 7.04
C TRP A 197 -15.60 0.48 6.82
N GLY A 198 -15.05 1.66 6.65
CA GLY A 198 -15.80 2.84 6.28
C GLY A 198 -16.39 2.70 4.87
N GLN A 199 -17.40 3.50 4.57
CA GLN A 199 -17.99 3.59 3.25
C GLN A 199 -18.03 5.06 2.81
N ALA A 200 -17.93 5.27 1.50
CA ALA A 200 -18.03 6.58 0.89
C ALA A 200 -18.90 6.52 -0.37
N VAL A 201 -19.55 7.61 -0.68
CA VAL A 201 -20.33 7.76 -1.91
C VAL A 201 -19.41 8.23 -3.04
N ASP A 202 -19.43 7.54 -4.16
CA ASP A 202 -18.74 7.94 -5.38
C ASP A 202 -19.46 9.13 -6.01
N LEU A 203 -18.87 10.32 -5.94
CA LEU A 203 -19.48 11.56 -6.43
C LEU A 203 -19.49 11.70 -7.97
N ARG A 204 -18.93 10.74 -8.69
CA ARG A 204 -19.03 10.67 -10.16
C ARG A 204 -20.33 10.03 -10.61
N VAL A 205 -21.06 9.41 -9.69
CA VAL A 205 -22.39 8.84 -9.94
C VAL A 205 -23.44 9.85 -9.50
N ASP A 206 -24.46 10.08 -10.33
CA ASP A 206 -25.60 10.88 -9.91
C ASP A 206 -26.34 10.19 -8.77
N VAL A 207 -26.30 10.81 -7.60
CA VAL A 207 -26.92 10.30 -6.38
C VAL A 207 -28.29 10.92 -6.11
N GLU A 208 -28.70 11.91 -6.88
CA GLU A 208 -29.98 12.61 -6.67
C GLU A 208 -31.19 11.67 -6.76
N PRO A 209 -31.23 10.68 -7.69
CA PRO A 209 -32.31 9.69 -7.70
C PRO A 209 -32.39 8.87 -6.40
N LEU A 210 -31.25 8.59 -5.77
CA LEU A 210 -31.19 7.80 -4.52
C LEU A 210 -31.80 8.58 -3.35
N LEU A 211 -31.61 9.90 -3.32
CA LEU A 211 -32.16 10.77 -2.28
C LEU A 211 -33.69 10.90 -2.34
N LYS A 212 -34.27 10.58 -3.49
CA LYS A 212 -35.73 10.60 -3.73
C LYS A 212 -36.39 9.23 -3.52
N MET A 213 -35.61 8.17 -3.30
CA MET A 213 -36.13 6.82 -3.08
C MET A 213 -36.80 6.66 -1.70
N SER A 214 -37.77 5.79 -1.63
CA SER A 214 -38.24 5.31 -0.33
C SER A 214 -37.14 4.50 0.37
N ILE A 215 -37.21 4.39 1.71
CA ILE A 215 -36.27 3.60 2.50
C ILE A 215 -36.23 2.14 2.03
N ASN A 216 -37.37 1.58 1.60
CA ASN A 216 -37.45 0.19 1.15
C ASN A 216 -36.77 -0.01 -0.21
N ASP A 217 -36.97 0.92 -1.14
CA ASP A 217 -36.34 0.88 -2.44
C ASP A 217 -34.81 1.08 -2.31
N LEU A 218 -34.39 2.03 -1.47
CA LEU A 218 -32.95 2.24 -1.20
C LEU A 218 -32.31 0.97 -0.59
N LYS A 219 -32.98 0.31 0.36
CA LYS A 219 -32.50 -0.96 0.91
C LYS A 219 -32.39 -2.05 -0.15
N ALA A 220 -33.32 -2.09 -1.12
CA ALA A 220 -33.27 -3.04 -2.23
C ALA A 220 -32.11 -2.75 -3.17
N GLU A 221 -31.84 -1.47 -3.49
CA GLU A 221 -30.68 -1.07 -4.27
C GLU A 221 -29.35 -1.37 -3.56
N MET A 222 -29.26 -1.13 -2.25
CA MET A 222 -28.08 -1.43 -1.45
C MET A 222 -27.71 -2.92 -1.48
N LYS A 223 -28.67 -3.83 -1.64
CA LYS A 223 -28.41 -5.27 -1.75
C LYS A 223 -27.83 -5.69 -3.10
N LYS A 224 -27.92 -4.85 -4.14
CA LYS A 224 -27.47 -5.16 -5.52
C LYS A 224 -25.98 -4.84 -5.76
N SER A 225 -25.15 -4.67 -4.75
CA SER A 225 -23.75 -4.20 -4.87
C SER A 225 -23.69 -2.83 -5.56
N PRO A 226 -24.13 -1.79 -4.91
CA PRO A 226 -24.35 -0.51 -5.55
C PRO A 226 -23.04 0.12 -6.05
N LYS A 227 -23.04 0.54 -7.31
CA LYS A 227 -21.88 1.17 -7.97
C LYS A 227 -21.51 2.53 -7.38
N PHE A 228 -22.41 3.13 -6.59
CA PHE A 228 -22.21 4.44 -5.96
C PHE A 228 -21.53 4.37 -4.60
N LEU A 229 -21.32 3.18 -4.03
CA LEU A 229 -20.61 3.02 -2.75
C LEU A 229 -19.20 2.47 -2.98
N ARG A 230 -18.27 3.01 -2.19
CA ARG A 230 -16.89 2.55 -2.09
C ARG A 230 -16.58 2.19 -0.65
N THR A 231 -15.83 1.13 -0.47
CA THR A 231 -15.26 0.77 0.83
C THR A 231 -13.96 1.56 1.04
N ILE A 232 -13.79 2.12 2.23
CA ILE A 232 -12.64 2.94 2.60
C ILE A 232 -12.02 2.48 3.92
#